data_d5a775efbafb3968ae7988ccf5812d7f
#
_entry.id   d5a775efbafb3968ae7988ccf5812d7f
#
_cell.length_a   1.000
_cell.length_b   1.000
_cell.length_c   1.000
_cell.angle_alpha   90.00
_cell.angle_beta   90.00
_cell.angle_gamma   90.00
#
_symmetry.space_group_name_H-M   'P 1'
#
loop_
_entity.id
_entity.type
_entity.pdbx_description
1 polymer ?
#
loop_
_entity_poly.entity_id
_entity_poly.type
_entity_poly.pdbx_seq_one_letter_code
_entity_poly.pdbx_strand_id
1 'polypeptide(L)'
;MNTLFRSTLRVKACAITASSLAYAAISRSVQENLLQAPLWSRSNSTESSLAKDNSTNDVKNGQGFKGHSMLAPFTAGWQTTDLHPLVIEKSEGSYVYDINGRKYLDALAGLWATALGGSESRLVDAAIAQLKKLPFYHSFWNRSTIPSLELARELLEMFTARKMAKAFFVNSGSEANDTQVKLVWYYNNALGRPDKKKFIARAKSYHGSTLIAASLSGLPALHQKFDLPAPFVLHTDCPHYWRYHLPGETEEEFSTRLANNLEQLILKEGPETIAAFIAEPVMGAGGVILPPSTYFEKVQAVVKKYDILFIADEVICAFGRLGTMFGCDRYNIKPDLVSLAKALSSSYLPIGAVLVSPEVSEVIHTQSNKLGIFSHGFTYSGHPTTCAVAIEALKIYKERNIVDQVNKIAPRFQDGIKAFSDSPIIGETTSHLMIRFLLNGARVAAYFGAQCEKHGMLVRVAGDNIMMSPPFIISPGEVDELISIYGKALKETEKKVQELKSQRK
;
A
#
# COMPACT_ATOMS: atom_id res chain seq x y z
N MET A 1 -31.31 -56.14 -3.79
CA MET A 1 -30.72 -57.15 -2.89
C MET A 1 -29.59 -56.53 -2.11
N ASN A 2 -29.79 -56.50 -0.80
CA ASN A 2 -28.86 -55.97 0.22
C ASN A 2 -27.49 -56.63 0.18
N THR A 3 -26.43 -55.93 0.53
CA THR A 3 -25.60 -56.29 1.69
C THR A 3 -24.58 -55.19 2.02
N LEU A 4 -24.62 -54.77 3.27
CA LEU A 4 -23.69 -53.93 4.03
C LEU A 4 -22.24 -54.43 4.01
N PHE A 5 -21.27 -53.51 4.02
CA PHE A 5 -20.04 -53.70 4.79
C PHE A 5 -19.59 -52.39 5.47
N ARG A 6 -19.60 -52.42 6.79
CA ARG A 6 -18.99 -51.49 7.71
C ARG A 6 -17.49 -51.81 7.75
N SER A 7 -16.61 -50.81 7.60
CA SER A 7 -15.23 -50.90 8.07
C SER A 7 -14.87 -49.67 8.88
N THR A 8 -14.40 -49.94 10.06
CA THR A 8 -13.96 -49.09 11.15
C THR A 8 -12.68 -48.29 10.76
N LEU A 9 -12.78 -46.95 10.84
CA LEU A 9 -11.61 -46.08 10.82
C LEU A 9 -10.98 -45.98 12.21
N ARG A 10 -9.75 -46.46 12.36
CA ARG A 10 -8.88 -46.22 13.50
C ARG A 10 -8.26 -44.79 13.34
N VAL A 11 -8.59 -43.92 14.26
CA VAL A 11 -7.94 -42.61 14.40
C VAL A 11 -6.58 -42.83 15.04
N LYS A 12 -5.51 -42.50 14.30
CA LYS A 12 -4.16 -42.29 14.86
C LYS A 12 -4.05 -40.85 15.28
N ALA A 13 -4.00 -40.60 16.60
CA ALA A 13 -3.63 -39.32 17.17
C ALA A 13 -2.17 -39.05 16.85
N CYS A 14 -1.90 -37.96 16.09
CA CYS A 14 -0.57 -37.44 15.88
C CYS A 14 -0.29 -36.34 16.90
N ALA A 15 0.80 -36.42 17.59
CA ALA A 15 1.21 -35.49 18.64
C ALA A 15 1.44 -34.08 18.06
N ILE A 16 0.66 -33.13 18.55
CA ILE A 16 0.84 -31.69 18.26
C ILE A 16 1.97 -31.18 19.18
N THR A 17 3.02 -30.66 18.59
CA THR A 17 4.18 -30.12 19.32
C THR A 17 3.85 -28.81 20.02
N ALA A 18 4.50 -28.54 21.15
CA ALA A 18 4.24 -27.43 22.07
C ALA A 18 4.25 -26.00 21.44
N SER A 19 4.84 -25.84 20.24
CA SER A 19 4.88 -24.57 19.53
C SER A 19 3.55 -24.13 18.92
N SER A 20 2.66 -25.07 18.58
CA SER A 20 1.32 -24.74 18.03
C SER A 20 0.34 -24.29 19.10
N LEU A 21 0.53 -24.73 20.36
CA LEU A 21 -0.30 -24.30 21.49
C LEU A 21 0.04 -22.90 21.97
N ALA A 22 1.31 -22.48 21.89
CA ALA A 22 1.73 -21.12 22.21
C ALA A 22 1.18 -20.09 21.21
N TYR A 23 1.12 -20.43 19.92
CA TYR A 23 0.56 -19.55 18.89
C TYR A 23 -0.98 -19.39 19.00
N ALA A 24 -1.68 -20.45 19.38
CA ALA A 24 -3.13 -20.42 19.60
C ALA A 24 -3.51 -19.64 20.88
N ALA A 25 -2.67 -19.69 21.92
CA ALA A 25 -2.89 -18.94 23.18
C ALA A 25 -2.67 -17.43 22.98
N ILE A 26 -1.67 -17.04 22.21
CA ILE A 26 -1.39 -15.62 21.87
C ILE A 26 -2.52 -15.07 20.97
N SER A 27 -3.04 -15.86 20.05
CA SER A 27 -4.16 -15.47 19.19
C SER A 27 -5.47 -15.27 19.99
N ARG A 28 -5.77 -16.09 20.98
CA ARG A 28 -6.95 -15.91 21.84
C ARG A 28 -6.87 -14.69 22.75
N SER A 29 -5.73 -14.42 23.36
CA SER A 29 -5.58 -13.24 24.21
C SER A 29 -5.66 -11.92 23.44
N VAL A 30 -5.28 -11.92 22.15
CA VAL A 30 -5.44 -10.78 21.25
C VAL A 30 -6.91 -10.60 20.82
N GLN A 31 -7.66 -11.68 20.63
CA GLN A 31 -9.07 -11.62 20.26
C GLN A 31 -9.98 -11.14 21.41
N GLU A 32 -9.73 -11.57 22.64
CA GLU A 32 -10.51 -11.12 23.80
C GLU A 32 -10.26 -9.66 24.16
N ASN A 33 -9.04 -9.12 23.89
CA ASN A 33 -8.72 -7.71 24.10
C ASN A 33 -9.27 -6.77 23.00
N LEU A 34 -9.69 -7.29 21.85
CA LEU A 34 -10.29 -6.48 20.76
C LEU A 34 -11.80 -6.25 20.96
N LEU A 35 -12.47 -7.04 21.81
CA LEU A 35 -13.91 -6.91 22.08
C LEU A 35 -14.23 -5.95 23.24
N GLN A 36 -13.22 -5.45 23.97
CA GLN A 36 -13.37 -4.41 25.01
C GLN A 36 -12.76 -3.07 24.55
N ALA A 37 -13.36 -2.46 23.60
CA ALA A 37 -13.23 -1.02 23.35
C ALA A 37 -14.58 -0.35 23.68
N PRO A 38 -14.66 0.89 24.04
CA PRO A 38 -13.68 1.94 24.32
C PRO A 38 -14.13 2.90 25.42
N LEU A 39 -13.26 3.29 26.30
CA LEU A 39 -13.54 4.35 27.25
C LEU A 39 -12.83 5.70 26.88
N TRP A 40 -12.14 5.77 25.77
CA TRP A 40 -11.35 6.95 25.41
C TRP A 40 -12.03 7.96 24.48
N SER A 41 -13.13 7.60 23.84
CA SER A 41 -13.89 8.52 23.01
C SER A 41 -14.93 9.37 23.78
N ARG A 42 -15.08 9.14 25.11
CA ARG A 42 -16.13 9.79 25.91
C ARG A 42 -15.69 10.96 26.80
N SER A 43 -14.49 11.41 26.76
CA SER A 43 -14.08 12.57 27.56
C SER A 43 -13.67 13.72 26.65
N ASN A 44 -14.60 14.50 26.25
CA ASN A 44 -14.64 15.94 25.98
C ASN A 44 -15.73 16.32 24.97
N SER A 45 -16.98 15.93 25.27
CA SER A 45 -18.12 16.68 24.74
C SER A 45 -18.79 17.35 25.92
N THR A 46 -18.58 18.64 26.07
CA THR A 46 -19.50 19.49 26.83
C THR A 46 -20.87 19.35 26.20
N GLU A 47 -21.81 18.87 26.98
CA GLU A 47 -23.21 18.83 26.61
C GLU A 47 -23.69 20.24 26.25
N SER A 48 -24.06 20.47 25.01
CA SER A 48 -25.04 21.45 24.63
C SER A 48 -26.24 20.71 24.04
N SER A 49 -27.33 20.74 24.80
CA SER A 49 -28.64 20.31 24.36
C SER A 49 -29.05 21.11 23.13
N LEU A 50 -29.11 20.49 21.96
CA LEU A 50 -29.79 21.07 20.81
C LEU A 50 -30.68 20.03 20.15
N ALA A 51 -31.89 20.47 19.90
CA ALA A 51 -33.03 19.76 19.39
C ALA A 51 -32.76 19.11 18.02
N LYS A 52 -33.47 18.02 17.80
CA LYS A 52 -33.57 17.33 16.49
C LYS A 52 -34.08 18.30 15.44
N ASP A 53 -33.29 18.57 14.42
CA ASP A 53 -33.78 19.08 13.15
C ASP A 53 -33.07 18.41 12.00
N ASN A 54 -33.85 17.75 11.14
CA ASN A 54 -33.41 17.03 9.97
C ASN A 54 -33.45 18.02 8.79
N SER A 55 -32.37 18.74 8.52
CA SER A 55 -32.30 19.47 7.25
C SER A 55 -30.90 19.42 6.63
N THR A 56 -30.87 19.08 5.36
CA THR A 56 -29.69 19.04 4.48
C THR A 56 -29.09 20.43 4.19
N ASN A 57 -29.51 21.47 4.91
CA ASN A 57 -29.09 22.85 4.71
C ASN A 57 -27.96 23.33 5.63
N ASP A 58 -27.46 22.47 6.54
CA ASP A 58 -26.47 22.87 7.54
C ASP A 58 -25.04 23.02 7.00
N VAL A 59 -24.79 22.57 5.78
CA VAL A 59 -23.45 22.66 5.12
C VAL A 59 -23.00 24.11 4.93
N LYS A 60 -23.92 25.05 4.80
CA LYS A 60 -23.62 26.48 4.58
C LYS A 60 -23.21 27.24 5.85
N ASN A 61 -23.41 26.67 7.02
CA ASN A 61 -23.15 27.32 8.31
C ASN A 61 -21.90 26.80 9.04
N GLY A 62 -20.98 26.08 8.40
CA GLY A 62 -19.73 25.63 9.02
C GLY A 62 -19.90 24.53 10.07
N GLN A 63 -21.05 23.86 10.15
CA GLN A 63 -21.35 22.85 11.19
C GLN A 63 -21.02 21.41 10.80
N GLY A 64 -20.36 21.15 9.66
CA GLY A 64 -19.93 19.82 9.24
C GLY A 64 -21.07 18.82 8.97
N PHE A 65 -20.72 17.62 8.51
CA PHE A 65 -21.67 16.55 8.22
C PHE A 65 -21.84 15.64 9.44
N LYS A 66 -23.05 15.44 9.91
CA LYS A 66 -23.40 14.43 10.90
C LYS A 66 -24.19 13.32 10.22
N GLY A 67 -23.59 12.12 10.14
CA GLY A 67 -24.22 10.99 9.46
C GLY A 67 -24.37 11.22 7.96
N HIS A 68 -23.41 10.79 7.18
CA HIS A 68 -23.44 10.89 5.72
C HIS A 68 -23.89 9.59 5.05
N SER A 69 -24.40 9.68 3.82
CA SER A 69 -24.90 8.52 3.06
C SER A 69 -23.80 7.65 2.42
N MET A 70 -22.54 8.06 2.50
CA MET A 70 -21.44 7.32 1.93
C MET A 70 -21.07 6.14 2.83
N LEU A 71 -20.99 4.90 2.28
CA LEU A 71 -20.33 3.79 2.96
C LEU A 71 -18.82 4.06 2.95
N ALA A 72 -18.31 4.63 4.04
CA ALA A 72 -16.96 5.14 4.11
C ALA A 72 -15.92 3.99 4.12
N PRO A 73 -14.94 3.99 3.19
CA PRO A 73 -13.94 2.95 3.12
C PRO A 73 -13.02 2.97 4.35
N PHE A 74 -12.64 1.78 4.85
CA PHE A 74 -11.77 1.60 6.03
C PHE A 74 -12.21 2.36 7.28
N THR A 75 -13.50 2.62 7.42
CA THR A 75 -14.10 3.43 8.50
C THR A 75 -15.07 2.56 9.30
N ALA A 76 -14.97 2.59 10.63
CA ALA A 76 -15.91 1.88 11.50
C ALA A 76 -17.28 2.61 11.51
N GLY A 77 -18.38 1.84 11.62
CA GLY A 77 -19.74 2.39 11.59
C GLY A 77 -19.98 3.50 12.62
N TRP A 78 -19.44 3.36 13.84
CA TRP A 78 -19.56 4.37 14.89
C TRP A 78 -18.92 5.72 14.51
N GLN A 79 -17.87 5.72 13.67
CA GLN A 79 -17.22 6.97 13.22
C GLN A 79 -18.12 7.78 12.29
N THR A 80 -19.00 7.12 11.54
CA THR A 80 -19.93 7.80 10.61
C THR A 80 -21.19 8.30 11.31
N THR A 81 -21.52 7.80 12.52
CA THR A 81 -22.69 8.17 13.28
C THR A 81 -22.41 9.11 14.44
N ASP A 82 -21.28 8.92 15.12
CA ASP A 82 -20.94 9.64 16.37
C ASP A 82 -20.04 10.86 16.15
N LEU A 83 -19.22 10.83 15.08
CA LEU A 83 -18.25 11.89 14.79
C LEU A 83 -18.53 12.54 13.45
N HIS A 84 -18.33 13.83 13.38
CA HIS A 84 -18.26 14.53 12.11
C HIS A 84 -16.99 14.11 11.36
N PRO A 85 -17.06 13.69 10.09
CA PRO A 85 -15.86 13.43 9.31
C PRO A 85 -15.06 14.71 9.12
N LEU A 86 -13.74 14.58 9.02
CA LEU A 86 -12.89 15.66 8.53
C LEU A 86 -13.16 15.85 7.04
N VAL A 87 -13.92 16.86 6.68
CA VAL A 87 -14.27 17.16 5.30
C VAL A 87 -13.22 18.06 4.68
N ILE A 88 -12.43 17.54 3.76
CA ILE A 88 -11.42 18.29 3.02
C ILE A 88 -12.07 18.94 1.81
N GLU A 89 -11.94 20.25 1.67
CA GLU A 89 -12.52 21.06 0.60
C GLU A 89 -11.47 21.51 -0.44
N LYS A 90 -10.25 21.81 0.00
CA LYS A 90 -9.20 22.40 -0.84
C LYS A 90 -7.84 21.77 -0.56
N SER A 91 -6.97 21.74 -1.56
CA SER A 91 -5.55 21.42 -1.40
C SER A 91 -4.67 22.46 -2.10
N GLU A 92 -3.45 22.69 -1.58
CA GLU A 92 -2.47 23.63 -2.15
C GLU A 92 -1.05 23.24 -1.70
N GLY A 93 -0.18 22.88 -2.63
CA GLY A 93 1.13 22.35 -2.32
C GLY A 93 1.07 21.14 -1.41
N SER A 94 1.77 21.20 -0.27
CA SER A 94 1.80 20.14 0.75
C SER A 94 0.64 20.21 1.74
N TYR A 95 -0.35 21.09 1.55
CA TYR A 95 -1.41 21.32 2.50
C TYR A 95 -2.79 20.96 1.95
N VAL A 96 -3.66 20.58 2.88
CA VAL A 96 -5.11 20.46 2.66
C VAL A 96 -5.86 21.36 3.63
N TYR A 97 -7.08 21.74 3.27
CA TYR A 97 -7.93 22.62 4.05
C TYR A 97 -9.31 21.97 4.24
N ASP A 98 -9.83 22.02 5.45
CA ASP A 98 -11.19 21.54 5.71
C ASP A 98 -12.24 22.60 5.32
N ILE A 99 -13.52 22.22 5.40
CA ILE A 99 -14.67 23.10 5.10
C ILE A 99 -14.77 24.33 5.99
N ASN A 100 -14.04 24.36 7.11
CA ASN A 100 -13.97 25.50 8.02
C ASN A 100 -12.75 26.39 7.72
N GLY A 101 -12.00 26.08 6.67
CA GLY A 101 -10.78 26.79 6.27
C GLY A 101 -9.55 26.47 7.12
N ARG A 102 -9.63 25.49 8.00
CA ARG A 102 -8.48 25.07 8.80
C ARG A 102 -7.46 24.33 7.94
N LYS A 103 -6.23 24.76 8.03
CA LYS A 103 -5.08 24.27 7.29
C LYS A 103 -4.44 23.09 8.00
N TYR A 104 -4.07 22.06 7.21
CA TYR A 104 -3.33 20.89 7.68
C TYR A 104 -2.17 20.59 6.74
N LEU A 105 -0.99 20.35 7.29
CA LEU A 105 0.13 19.76 6.55
C LEU A 105 -0.19 18.29 6.28
N ASP A 106 -0.27 17.92 5.01
CA ASP A 106 -0.54 16.51 4.61
C ASP A 106 0.76 15.70 4.62
N ALA A 107 1.09 15.15 5.77
CA ALA A 107 2.29 14.34 5.93
C ALA A 107 2.16 12.93 5.33
N LEU A 108 1.07 12.62 4.60
CA LEU A 108 0.85 11.34 3.95
C LEU A 108 0.70 11.45 2.42
N ALA A 109 0.73 12.65 1.85
CA ALA A 109 0.46 12.89 0.43
C ALA A 109 -0.86 12.22 -0.02
N GLY A 110 -1.99 12.63 0.60
CA GLY A 110 -3.27 11.96 0.44
C GLY A 110 -3.20 10.53 0.98
N LEU A 111 -2.98 9.59 0.10
CA LEU A 111 -2.75 8.17 0.45
C LEU A 111 -1.50 7.65 -0.29
N TRP A 112 -0.32 8.22 0.00
CA TRP A 112 0.95 7.99 -0.72
C TRP A 112 0.86 8.32 -2.22
N ALA A 113 0.10 9.33 -2.61
CA ALA A 113 -0.35 9.43 -3.98
C ALA A 113 -0.23 10.83 -4.60
N THR A 114 -0.45 11.91 -3.82
CA THR A 114 -0.35 13.30 -4.30
C THR A 114 1.10 13.79 -4.30
N ALA A 115 1.92 13.19 -5.17
CA ALA A 115 3.35 13.40 -5.21
C ALA A 115 3.75 14.87 -5.50
N LEU A 116 3.01 15.55 -6.38
CA LEU A 116 3.19 16.96 -6.74
C LEU A 116 2.32 17.91 -5.90
N GLY A 117 1.69 17.40 -4.84
CA GLY A 117 0.82 18.19 -3.99
C GLY A 117 -0.48 18.62 -4.66
N GLY A 118 -1.19 19.56 -4.02
CA GLY A 118 -2.41 20.14 -4.57
C GLY A 118 -2.14 21.34 -5.48
N SER A 119 -3.11 21.62 -6.36
CA SER A 119 -3.14 22.84 -7.23
C SER A 119 -1.97 22.95 -8.24
N GLU A 120 -1.44 21.81 -8.73
CA GLU A 120 -0.49 21.82 -9.86
C GLU A 120 -1.23 22.14 -11.15
N SER A 121 -1.12 23.38 -11.62
CA SER A 121 -1.90 23.89 -12.76
C SER A 121 -1.64 23.12 -14.05
N ARG A 122 -0.40 22.67 -14.29
CA ARG A 122 -0.03 21.92 -15.51
C ARG A 122 -0.83 20.62 -15.65
N LEU A 123 -1.09 19.91 -14.53
CA LEU A 123 -1.90 18.69 -14.55
C LEU A 123 -3.38 19.00 -14.85
N VAL A 124 -3.89 20.11 -14.31
CA VAL A 124 -5.26 20.59 -14.58
C VAL A 124 -5.39 20.98 -16.05
N ASP A 125 -4.44 21.75 -16.57
CA ASP A 125 -4.43 22.21 -17.96
C ASP A 125 -4.33 21.04 -18.95
N ALA A 126 -3.51 20.03 -18.66
CA ALA A 126 -3.43 18.80 -19.46
C ALA A 126 -4.76 18.06 -19.50
N ALA A 127 -5.47 17.96 -18.37
CA ALA A 127 -6.80 17.36 -18.30
C ALA A 127 -7.81 18.15 -19.16
N ILE A 128 -7.87 19.48 -19.00
CA ILE A 128 -8.78 20.36 -19.74
C ILE A 128 -8.52 20.28 -21.25
N ALA A 129 -7.26 20.34 -21.65
CA ALA A 129 -6.89 20.27 -23.07
C ALA A 129 -7.32 18.94 -23.69
N GLN A 130 -7.09 17.83 -23.01
CA GLN A 130 -7.46 16.51 -23.53
C GLN A 130 -8.97 16.29 -23.51
N LEU A 131 -9.70 16.74 -22.48
CA LEU A 131 -11.15 16.68 -22.40
C LEU A 131 -11.82 17.44 -23.56
N LYS A 132 -11.29 18.61 -23.95
CA LYS A 132 -11.76 19.39 -25.11
C LYS A 132 -11.47 18.69 -26.44
N LYS A 133 -10.36 17.93 -26.54
CA LYS A 133 -9.93 17.27 -27.77
C LYS A 133 -10.62 15.93 -28.00
N LEU A 134 -10.55 15.06 -27.00
CA LEU A 134 -11.15 13.72 -27.01
C LEU A 134 -11.34 13.28 -25.54
N PRO A 135 -12.53 13.42 -24.96
CA PRO A 135 -12.79 13.09 -23.57
C PRO A 135 -12.65 11.59 -23.30
N PHE A 136 -13.13 10.75 -24.23
CA PHE A 136 -13.04 9.30 -24.10
C PHE A 136 -13.08 8.62 -25.46
N TYR A 137 -12.27 7.55 -25.60
CA TYR A 137 -12.45 6.48 -26.57
C TYR A 137 -11.80 5.20 -26.02
N HIS A 138 -12.42 4.05 -26.29
CA HIS A 138 -11.92 2.76 -25.81
C HIS A 138 -10.70 2.27 -26.58
N SER A 139 -9.91 1.40 -25.95
CA SER A 139 -8.71 0.79 -26.56
C SER A 139 -8.88 -0.68 -27.00
N PHE A 140 -10.16 -1.13 -27.17
CA PHE A 140 -10.46 -2.49 -27.64
C PHE A 140 -10.37 -2.60 -29.17
N TRP A 141 -10.21 -3.84 -29.66
CA TRP A 141 -10.28 -4.21 -31.07
C TRP A 141 -9.36 -3.38 -31.99
N ASN A 142 -8.10 -3.28 -31.58
CA ASN A 142 -7.05 -2.54 -32.29
C ASN A 142 -7.33 -1.04 -32.47
N ARG A 143 -8.05 -0.44 -31.52
CA ARG A 143 -8.19 1.00 -31.38
C ARG A 143 -7.27 1.52 -30.29
N SER A 144 -6.79 2.74 -30.43
CA SER A 144 -5.88 3.38 -29.48
C SER A 144 -6.03 4.89 -29.53
N THR A 145 -5.53 5.57 -28.53
CA THR A 145 -5.45 7.04 -28.50
C THR A 145 -3.98 7.47 -28.40
N ILE A 146 -3.65 8.63 -28.95
CA ILE A 146 -2.27 9.16 -28.89
C ILE A 146 -1.75 9.17 -27.46
N PRO A 147 -2.46 9.72 -26.43
CA PRO A 147 -1.96 9.73 -25.07
C PRO A 147 -1.66 8.33 -24.51
N SER A 148 -2.47 7.31 -24.84
CA SER A 148 -2.21 5.96 -24.33
C SER A 148 -0.94 5.34 -24.94
N LEU A 149 -0.69 5.58 -26.23
CA LEU A 149 0.53 5.11 -26.91
C LEU A 149 1.79 5.82 -26.41
N GLU A 150 1.71 7.14 -26.23
CA GLU A 150 2.81 7.97 -25.72
C GLU A 150 3.16 7.58 -24.28
N LEU A 151 2.16 7.45 -23.40
CA LEU A 151 2.39 7.04 -22.00
C LEU A 151 3.02 5.66 -21.91
N ALA A 152 2.56 4.70 -22.77
CA ALA A 152 3.17 3.37 -22.80
C ALA A 152 4.66 3.45 -23.13
N ARG A 153 5.04 4.23 -24.16
CA ARG A 153 6.43 4.44 -24.55
C ARG A 153 7.23 5.08 -23.41
N GLU A 154 6.74 6.19 -22.84
CA GLU A 154 7.42 6.91 -21.75
C GLU A 154 7.70 6.01 -20.53
N LEU A 155 6.72 5.17 -20.14
CA LEU A 155 6.89 4.25 -19.02
C LEU A 155 7.92 3.15 -19.30
N LEU A 156 7.93 2.60 -20.52
CA LEU A 156 8.88 1.57 -20.92
C LEU A 156 10.31 2.10 -21.01
N GLU A 157 10.49 3.35 -21.49
CA GLU A 157 11.77 4.03 -21.55
C GLU A 157 12.28 4.43 -20.14
N MET A 158 11.37 4.81 -19.25
CA MET A 158 11.69 5.26 -17.88
C MET A 158 12.09 4.10 -16.96
N PHE A 159 11.54 2.89 -17.17
CA PHE A 159 11.82 1.74 -16.33
C PHE A 159 13.13 1.08 -16.72
N THR A 160 14.19 1.31 -15.93
CA THR A 160 15.58 0.91 -16.24
C THR A 160 16.05 -0.35 -15.52
N ALA A 161 15.34 -0.79 -14.48
CA ALA A 161 15.75 -1.95 -13.69
C ALA A 161 15.83 -3.24 -14.54
N ARG A 162 14.90 -3.41 -15.49
CA ARG A 162 14.89 -4.46 -16.53
C ARG A 162 14.18 -3.92 -17.77
N LYS A 163 14.58 -4.38 -18.97
CA LYS A 163 13.84 -4.06 -20.20
C LYS A 163 12.41 -4.62 -20.10
N MET A 164 11.41 -3.76 -20.34
CA MET A 164 10.01 -4.12 -20.47
C MET A 164 9.56 -3.97 -21.93
N ALA A 165 8.58 -4.77 -22.35
CA ALA A 165 8.12 -4.81 -23.74
C ALA A 165 6.77 -4.12 -23.95
N LYS A 166 5.84 -4.22 -22.99
CA LYS A 166 4.48 -3.70 -23.10
C LYS A 166 4.01 -3.07 -21.80
N ALA A 167 3.15 -2.06 -21.93
CA ALA A 167 2.38 -1.51 -20.83
C ALA A 167 0.88 -1.80 -21.06
N PHE A 168 0.20 -2.24 -20.00
CA PHE A 168 -1.24 -2.43 -19.98
C PHE A 168 -1.86 -1.47 -18.97
N PHE A 169 -2.84 -0.67 -19.38
CA PHE A 169 -3.44 0.36 -18.51
C PHE A 169 -4.70 -0.14 -17.82
N VAL A 170 -4.79 0.25 -16.55
CA VAL A 170 -5.89 -0.01 -15.63
C VAL A 170 -6.24 1.29 -14.87
N ASN A 171 -7.18 1.24 -13.90
CA ASN A 171 -7.63 2.44 -13.21
C ASN A 171 -7.10 2.56 -11.76
N SER A 172 -6.47 1.53 -11.25
CA SER A 172 -5.93 1.49 -9.88
C SER A 172 -4.82 0.45 -9.72
N GLY A 173 -4.07 0.52 -8.61
CA GLY A 173 -3.11 -0.51 -8.24
C GLY A 173 -3.78 -1.87 -7.96
N SER A 174 -5.01 -1.88 -7.44
CA SER A 174 -5.77 -3.12 -7.22
C SER A 174 -6.07 -3.83 -8.52
N GLU A 175 -6.57 -3.09 -9.54
CA GLU A 175 -6.80 -3.66 -10.87
C GLU A 175 -5.50 -4.07 -11.57
N ALA A 176 -4.38 -3.37 -11.32
CA ALA A 176 -3.08 -3.78 -11.82
C ALA A 176 -2.69 -5.16 -11.30
N ASN A 177 -2.84 -5.40 -9.99
CA ASN A 177 -2.51 -6.67 -9.38
C ASN A 177 -3.47 -7.79 -9.78
N ASP A 178 -4.77 -7.53 -9.92
CA ASP A 178 -5.74 -8.48 -10.48
C ASP A 178 -5.38 -8.86 -11.93
N THR A 179 -5.00 -7.87 -12.74
CA THR A 179 -4.54 -8.07 -14.10
C THR A 179 -3.30 -8.95 -14.15
N GLN A 180 -2.31 -8.72 -13.28
CA GLN A 180 -1.08 -9.51 -13.23
C GLN A 180 -1.36 -10.99 -12.92
N VAL A 181 -2.28 -11.30 -12.01
CA VAL A 181 -2.70 -12.69 -11.75
C VAL A 181 -3.25 -13.34 -13.02
N LYS A 182 -4.12 -12.63 -13.76
CA LYS A 182 -4.66 -13.12 -15.04
C LYS A 182 -3.58 -13.30 -16.10
N LEU A 183 -2.63 -12.38 -16.22
CA LEU A 183 -1.52 -12.47 -17.17
C LEU A 183 -0.61 -13.67 -16.86
N VAL A 184 -0.29 -13.89 -15.58
CA VAL A 184 0.53 -15.02 -15.12
C VAL A 184 -0.18 -16.36 -15.38
N TRP A 185 -1.47 -16.45 -15.14
CA TRP A 185 -2.24 -17.64 -15.46
C TRP A 185 -2.34 -17.88 -16.97
N TYR A 186 -2.58 -16.83 -17.74
CA TYR A 186 -2.58 -16.91 -19.21
C TYR A 186 -1.23 -17.39 -19.75
N TYR A 187 -0.13 -16.82 -19.26
CA TYR A 187 1.23 -17.22 -19.60
C TYR A 187 1.50 -18.69 -19.33
N ASN A 188 1.21 -19.16 -18.11
CA ASN A 188 1.46 -20.55 -17.74
C ASN A 188 0.56 -21.52 -18.53
N ASN A 189 -0.71 -21.18 -18.76
CA ASN A 189 -1.60 -21.98 -19.60
C ASN A 189 -1.11 -22.07 -21.05
N ALA A 190 -0.63 -20.96 -21.61
CA ALA A 190 -0.08 -20.92 -22.98
C ALA A 190 1.19 -21.79 -23.13
N LEU A 191 1.96 -21.97 -22.05
CA LEU A 191 3.12 -22.85 -21.98
C LEU A 191 2.79 -24.29 -21.61
N GLY A 192 1.51 -24.67 -21.49
CA GLY A 192 1.08 -26.02 -21.13
C GLY A 192 1.34 -26.37 -19.65
N ARG A 193 1.32 -25.39 -18.76
CA ARG A 193 1.53 -25.53 -17.31
C ARG A 193 0.25 -25.20 -16.52
N PRO A 194 -0.84 -26.00 -16.65
CA PRO A 194 -2.14 -25.64 -16.09
C PRO A 194 -2.20 -25.65 -14.56
N ASP A 195 -1.28 -26.36 -13.90
CA ASP A 195 -1.23 -26.46 -12.43
C ASP A 195 -0.45 -25.31 -11.77
N LYS A 196 0.33 -24.54 -12.53
CA LYS A 196 1.15 -23.43 -12.05
C LYS A 196 0.29 -22.20 -11.83
N LYS A 197 -0.43 -22.14 -10.68
CA LYS A 197 -1.48 -21.16 -10.36
C LYS A 197 -1.32 -20.43 -9.05
N LYS A 198 -0.53 -20.98 -8.10
CA LYS A 198 -0.39 -20.37 -6.77
C LYS A 198 0.51 -19.13 -6.80
N PHE A 199 0.16 -18.17 -5.96
CA PHE A 199 0.94 -16.94 -5.75
C PHE A 199 1.48 -16.92 -4.32
N ILE A 200 2.72 -16.47 -4.16
CA ILE A 200 3.30 -16.21 -2.85
C ILE A 200 3.43 -14.69 -2.67
N ALA A 201 2.84 -14.18 -1.60
CA ALA A 201 3.00 -12.81 -1.13
C ALA A 201 3.63 -12.82 0.27
N ARG A 202 3.88 -11.66 0.85
CA ARG A 202 4.49 -11.57 2.19
C ARG A 202 3.44 -11.24 3.25
N ALA A 203 3.60 -11.77 4.45
CA ALA A 203 2.87 -11.29 5.62
C ALA A 203 3.09 -9.79 5.80
N LYS A 204 2.05 -9.03 6.11
CA LYS A 204 2.03 -7.56 6.21
C LYS A 204 2.05 -6.79 4.88
N SER A 205 2.15 -7.43 3.71
CA SER A 205 2.05 -6.74 2.41
C SER A 205 0.65 -6.15 2.18
N TYR A 206 0.58 -5.17 1.28
CA TYR A 206 -0.69 -4.60 0.80
C TYR A 206 -0.65 -4.45 -0.73
N HIS A 207 -1.53 -5.16 -1.41
CA HIS A 207 -1.58 -5.20 -2.87
C HIS A 207 -2.89 -4.66 -3.46
N GLY A 208 -3.83 -4.26 -2.61
CA GLY A 208 -5.10 -3.68 -3.03
C GLY A 208 -6.31 -4.22 -2.29
N SER A 209 -7.50 -3.85 -2.76
CA SER A 209 -8.79 -4.16 -2.11
C SER A 209 -9.81 -4.85 -3.02
N THR A 210 -9.48 -5.14 -4.28
CA THR A 210 -10.26 -6.07 -5.12
C THR A 210 -10.12 -7.49 -4.55
N LEU A 211 -10.98 -8.41 -4.95
CA LEU A 211 -10.99 -9.77 -4.39
C LEU A 211 -9.61 -10.45 -4.46
N ILE A 212 -8.93 -10.34 -5.59
CA ILE A 212 -7.61 -10.95 -5.80
C ILE A 212 -6.51 -10.14 -5.10
N ALA A 213 -6.48 -8.82 -5.27
CA ALA A 213 -5.47 -7.97 -4.64
C ALA A 213 -5.56 -7.99 -3.11
N ALA A 214 -6.77 -8.09 -2.54
CA ALA A 214 -6.97 -8.31 -1.11
C ALA A 214 -6.49 -9.69 -0.66
N SER A 215 -6.67 -10.73 -1.48
CA SER A 215 -6.12 -12.06 -1.21
C SER A 215 -4.59 -12.07 -1.19
N LEU A 216 -3.95 -11.36 -2.14
CA LEU A 216 -2.50 -11.19 -2.18
C LEU A 216 -1.97 -10.39 -0.98
N SER A 217 -2.77 -9.50 -0.42
CA SER A 217 -2.38 -8.71 0.75
C SER A 217 -2.24 -9.58 2.00
N GLY A 218 -1.18 -9.39 2.78
CA GLY A 218 -0.91 -10.13 4.02
C GLY A 218 -1.43 -9.44 5.29
N LEU A 219 -2.56 -8.72 5.19
CA LEU A 219 -3.19 -7.98 6.29
C LEU A 219 -4.51 -8.66 6.70
N PRO A 220 -4.58 -9.31 7.88
CA PRO A 220 -5.77 -10.08 8.30
C PRO A 220 -7.08 -9.28 8.29
N ALA A 221 -7.03 -7.99 8.53
CA ALA A 221 -8.23 -7.13 8.51
C ALA A 221 -8.91 -7.06 7.12
N LEU A 222 -8.16 -7.29 6.03
CA LEU A 222 -8.71 -7.36 4.68
C LEU A 222 -9.37 -8.71 4.37
N HIS A 223 -9.14 -9.71 5.20
CA HIS A 223 -9.63 -11.06 5.00
C HIS A 223 -10.87 -11.37 5.84
N GLN A 224 -10.96 -10.78 7.05
CA GLN A 224 -12.07 -11.01 7.97
C GLN A 224 -13.42 -10.64 7.34
N LYS A 225 -14.39 -11.54 7.40
CA LYS A 225 -15.73 -11.36 6.84
C LYS A 225 -15.82 -11.25 5.31
N PHE A 226 -14.73 -11.50 4.60
CA PHE A 226 -14.67 -11.53 3.14
C PHE A 226 -14.30 -12.91 2.58
N ASP A 227 -14.14 -13.90 3.44
CA ASP A 227 -13.75 -15.28 3.11
C ASP A 227 -12.43 -15.35 2.31
N LEU A 228 -11.47 -14.51 2.71
CA LEU A 228 -10.15 -14.41 2.10
C LEU A 228 -9.05 -14.91 3.05
N PRO A 229 -7.86 -15.24 2.56
CA PRO A 229 -7.40 -15.17 1.17
C PRO A 229 -7.94 -16.33 0.31
N ALA A 230 -7.91 -16.14 -1.02
CA ALA A 230 -8.24 -17.19 -1.98
C ALA A 230 -7.26 -18.39 -1.84
N PRO A 231 -7.71 -19.64 -2.08
CA PRO A 231 -6.91 -20.86 -1.80
C PRO A 231 -5.58 -20.95 -2.59
N PHE A 232 -5.45 -20.20 -3.68
CA PHE A 232 -4.23 -20.17 -4.49
C PHE A 232 -3.22 -19.09 -4.03
N VAL A 233 -3.48 -18.39 -2.93
CA VAL A 233 -2.57 -17.39 -2.37
C VAL A 233 -1.93 -17.89 -1.09
N LEU A 234 -0.63 -17.85 -1.04
CA LEU A 234 0.22 -18.23 0.08
C LEU A 234 0.94 -17.00 0.63
N HIS A 235 1.19 -16.97 1.92
CA HIS A 235 1.96 -15.90 2.55
C HIS A 235 3.24 -16.45 3.17
N THR A 236 4.39 -15.85 2.80
CA THR A 236 5.69 -16.09 3.43
C THR A 236 6.00 -15.00 4.46
N ASP A 237 7.15 -15.10 5.10
CA ASP A 237 7.56 -14.20 6.19
C ASP A 237 7.69 -12.74 5.78
N CYS A 238 7.46 -11.86 6.76
CA CYS A 238 7.66 -10.43 6.64
C CYS A 238 9.14 -10.06 6.89
N PRO A 239 9.81 -9.30 5.99
CA PRO A 239 11.21 -8.94 6.13
C PRO A 239 11.44 -7.76 7.10
N HIS A 240 10.78 -7.76 8.23
CA HIS A 240 10.91 -6.75 9.27
C HIS A 240 11.95 -7.17 10.29
N TYR A 241 13.24 -6.86 10.03
CA TYR A 241 14.37 -7.27 10.86
C TYR A 241 14.19 -6.89 12.33
N TRP A 242 13.88 -5.64 12.63
CA TRP A 242 13.71 -5.15 14.00
C TRP A 242 12.73 -6.00 14.83
N ARG A 243 11.65 -6.48 14.20
CA ARG A 243 10.59 -7.22 14.93
C ARG A 243 10.81 -8.73 14.94
N TYR A 244 11.45 -9.30 13.92
CA TYR A 244 11.44 -10.75 13.68
C TYR A 244 12.83 -11.39 13.63
N HIS A 245 13.92 -10.65 13.87
CA HIS A 245 15.24 -11.25 14.01
C HIS A 245 15.30 -12.11 15.27
N LEU A 246 16.13 -13.16 15.24
CA LEU A 246 16.45 -13.98 16.38
C LEU A 246 17.57 -13.32 17.21
N PRO A 247 17.70 -13.62 18.51
CA PRO A 247 18.78 -13.10 19.32
C PRO A 247 20.16 -13.38 18.71
N GLY A 248 20.92 -12.31 18.43
CA GLY A 248 22.24 -12.39 17.81
C GLY A 248 22.25 -12.54 16.29
N GLU A 249 21.09 -12.64 15.62
CA GLU A 249 20.99 -12.76 14.17
C GLU A 249 21.29 -11.42 13.48
N THR A 250 22.20 -11.41 12.52
CA THR A 250 22.50 -10.25 11.68
C THR A 250 21.41 -10.06 10.60
N GLU A 251 21.35 -8.88 9.96
CA GLU A 251 20.42 -8.62 8.84
C GLU A 251 20.66 -9.59 7.66
N GLU A 252 21.89 -10.00 7.42
CA GLU A 252 22.23 -10.93 6.35
C GLU A 252 21.76 -12.36 6.68
N GLU A 253 21.99 -12.82 7.91
CA GLU A 253 21.51 -14.13 8.38
C GLU A 253 19.97 -14.17 8.38
N PHE A 254 19.33 -13.10 8.82
CA PHE A 254 17.89 -12.94 8.74
C PHE A 254 17.38 -13.05 7.30
N SER A 255 18.00 -12.34 6.34
CA SER A 255 17.65 -12.44 4.92
C SER A 255 17.82 -13.86 4.38
N THR A 256 18.89 -14.55 4.79
CA THR A 256 19.15 -15.95 4.42
C THR A 256 18.08 -16.86 4.98
N ARG A 257 17.70 -16.69 6.24
CA ARG A 257 16.63 -17.48 6.86
C ARG A 257 15.29 -17.26 6.15
N LEU A 258 14.94 -16.02 5.81
CA LEU A 258 13.70 -15.75 5.09
C LEU A 258 13.69 -16.35 3.69
N ALA A 259 14.82 -16.32 2.97
CA ALA A 259 14.95 -16.97 1.67
C ALA A 259 14.82 -18.49 1.77
N ASN A 260 15.44 -19.10 2.79
CA ASN A 260 15.30 -20.53 3.06
C ASN A 260 13.85 -20.91 3.41
N ASN A 261 13.16 -20.11 4.21
CA ASN A 261 11.76 -20.34 4.54
C ASN A 261 10.86 -20.25 3.30
N LEU A 262 11.13 -19.28 2.41
CA LEU A 262 10.46 -19.19 1.12
C LEU A 262 10.71 -20.46 0.28
N GLU A 263 11.94 -20.95 0.22
CA GLU A 263 12.28 -22.15 -0.52
C GLU A 263 11.56 -23.38 0.06
N GLN A 264 11.54 -23.52 1.39
CA GLN A 264 10.81 -24.62 2.04
C GLN A 264 9.30 -24.54 1.76
N LEU A 265 8.71 -23.36 1.71
CA LEU A 265 7.32 -23.17 1.33
C LEU A 265 7.07 -23.62 -0.11
N ILE A 266 7.94 -23.25 -1.04
CA ILE A 266 7.86 -23.67 -2.46
C ILE A 266 7.95 -25.19 -2.59
N LEU A 267 8.92 -25.81 -1.92
CA LEU A 267 9.10 -27.27 -1.95
C LEU A 267 7.92 -28.02 -1.35
N LYS A 268 7.35 -27.51 -0.25
CA LYS A 268 6.18 -28.10 0.41
C LYS A 268 4.94 -28.06 -0.46
N GLU A 269 4.73 -26.96 -1.18
CA GLU A 269 3.53 -26.73 -2.00
C GLU A 269 3.64 -27.35 -3.41
N GLY A 270 4.85 -27.77 -3.81
CA GLY A 270 5.22 -28.25 -5.14
C GLY A 270 5.62 -27.10 -6.08
N PRO A 271 6.91 -27.00 -6.47
CA PRO A 271 7.42 -25.91 -7.31
C PRO A 271 6.65 -25.74 -8.62
N GLU A 272 6.15 -26.84 -9.18
CA GLU A 272 5.32 -26.87 -10.40
C GLU A 272 3.96 -26.20 -10.23
N THR A 273 3.51 -25.95 -8.98
CA THR A 273 2.22 -25.28 -8.69
C THR A 273 2.36 -23.78 -8.47
N ILE A 274 3.58 -23.28 -8.19
CA ILE A 274 3.82 -21.87 -7.85
C ILE A 274 4.06 -21.05 -9.13
N ALA A 275 3.20 -20.11 -9.39
CA ALA A 275 3.21 -19.31 -10.61
C ALA A 275 4.02 -18.02 -10.48
N ALA A 276 3.87 -17.30 -9.36
CA ALA A 276 4.59 -16.04 -9.14
C ALA A 276 4.79 -15.72 -7.65
N PHE A 277 5.81 -14.92 -7.39
CA PHE A 277 6.04 -14.20 -6.13
C PHE A 277 5.80 -12.72 -6.35
N ILE A 278 5.01 -12.07 -5.45
CA ILE A 278 4.71 -10.64 -5.51
C ILE A 278 5.28 -9.91 -4.29
N ALA A 279 5.92 -8.76 -4.53
CA ALA A 279 6.50 -7.96 -3.46
C ALA A 279 6.53 -6.45 -3.76
N GLU A 280 6.22 -5.65 -2.76
CA GLU A 280 6.56 -4.22 -2.74
C GLU A 280 8.07 -4.07 -2.46
N PRO A 281 8.84 -3.21 -3.12
CA PRO A 281 10.24 -2.95 -2.75
C PRO A 281 10.40 -2.51 -1.30
N VAL A 282 9.53 -1.64 -0.83
CA VAL A 282 9.30 -1.32 0.59
C VAL A 282 7.82 -1.50 0.87
N MET A 283 7.48 -2.26 1.89
CA MET A 283 6.07 -2.39 2.27
C MET A 283 5.54 -1.07 2.80
N GLY A 284 4.57 -0.48 2.09
CA GLY A 284 3.99 0.80 2.47
C GLY A 284 2.93 0.66 3.55
N ALA A 285 1.71 0.28 3.16
CA ALA A 285 0.54 0.24 4.05
C ALA A 285 0.66 -0.76 5.21
N GLY A 286 1.49 -1.77 5.09
CA GLY A 286 1.81 -2.74 6.15
C GLY A 286 2.63 -2.16 7.29
N GLY A 287 3.15 -0.93 7.16
CA GLY A 287 3.83 -0.22 8.23
C GLY A 287 5.18 0.39 7.84
N VAL A 288 5.39 0.75 6.59
CA VAL A 288 6.68 1.26 6.06
C VAL A 288 7.85 0.35 6.49
N ILE A 289 7.78 -0.92 6.05
CA ILE A 289 8.77 -1.95 6.43
C ILE A 289 9.85 -2.02 5.35
N LEU A 290 11.06 -1.63 5.71
CA LEU A 290 12.23 -1.75 4.87
C LEU A 290 12.81 -3.16 5.00
N PRO A 291 13.04 -3.87 3.88
CA PRO A 291 13.75 -5.14 3.94
C PRO A 291 15.25 -4.90 4.15
N PRO A 292 16.00 -5.85 4.75
CA PRO A 292 17.45 -5.82 4.73
C PRO A 292 18.01 -5.71 3.30
N SER A 293 19.19 -5.14 3.15
CA SER A 293 19.79 -4.84 1.83
C SER A 293 19.99 -6.09 0.95
N THR A 294 20.27 -7.24 1.54
CA THR A 294 20.51 -8.52 0.84
C THR A 294 19.25 -9.36 0.60
N TYR A 295 18.09 -8.92 1.10
CA TYR A 295 16.84 -9.69 1.05
C TYR A 295 16.39 -10.03 -0.38
N PHE A 296 16.30 -9.02 -1.26
CA PHE A 296 15.79 -9.23 -2.62
C PHE A 296 16.75 -10.02 -3.51
N GLU A 297 18.06 -9.91 -3.31
CA GLU A 297 19.04 -10.73 -4.00
C GLU A 297 18.78 -12.23 -3.72
N LYS A 298 18.64 -12.58 -2.43
CA LYS A 298 18.43 -13.98 -2.01
C LYS A 298 17.06 -14.50 -2.44
N VAL A 299 16.01 -13.72 -2.33
CA VAL A 299 14.65 -14.09 -2.77
C VAL A 299 14.59 -14.30 -4.27
N GLN A 300 15.18 -13.39 -5.06
CA GLN A 300 15.24 -13.54 -6.53
C GLN A 300 15.97 -14.81 -6.95
N ALA A 301 17.06 -15.17 -6.26
CA ALA A 301 17.77 -16.42 -6.53
C ALA A 301 16.88 -17.65 -6.31
N VAL A 302 16.08 -17.66 -5.23
CA VAL A 302 15.14 -18.76 -4.95
C VAL A 302 14.05 -18.84 -6.01
N VAL A 303 13.33 -17.74 -6.31
CA VAL A 303 12.21 -17.79 -7.28
C VAL A 303 12.70 -18.15 -8.69
N LYS A 304 13.88 -17.66 -9.09
CA LYS A 304 14.51 -18.01 -10.37
C LYS A 304 14.85 -19.49 -10.49
N LYS A 305 15.34 -20.10 -9.40
CA LYS A 305 15.69 -21.54 -9.35
C LYS A 305 14.50 -22.43 -9.70
N TYR A 306 13.28 -22.01 -9.38
CA TYR A 306 12.05 -22.79 -9.59
C TYR A 306 11.17 -22.27 -10.74
N ASP A 307 11.74 -21.41 -11.60
CA ASP A 307 11.00 -20.79 -12.73
C ASP A 307 9.68 -20.12 -12.28
N ILE A 308 9.74 -19.38 -11.19
CA ILE A 308 8.63 -18.62 -10.61
C ILE A 308 8.79 -17.16 -11.04
N LEU A 309 7.73 -16.56 -11.63
CA LEU A 309 7.76 -15.16 -12.05
C LEU A 309 7.85 -14.21 -10.85
N PHE A 310 8.61 -13.12 -11.00
CA PHE A 310 8.71 -12.07 -10.00
C PHE A 310 7.83 -10.87 -10.39
N ILE A 311 6.90 -10.50 -9.52
CA ILE A 311 6.05 -9.32 -9.66
C ILE A 311 6.52 -8.24 -8.67
N ALA A 312 6.94 -7.08 -9.18
CA ALA A 312 7.24 -5.92 -8.34
C ALA A 312 6.00 -5.02 -8.21
N ASP A 313 5.51 -4.85 -7.01
CA ASP A 313 4.46 -3.87 -6.71
C ASP A 313 5.09 -2.52 -6.39
N GLU A 314 5.18 -1.68 -7.40
CA GLU A 314 5.75 -0.32 -7.35
C GLU A 314 4.68 0.76 -7.10
N VAL A 315 3.46 0.38 -6.76
CA VAL A 315 2.33 1.31 -6.61
C VAL A 315 2.61 2.45 -5.63
N ILE A 316 3.38 2.20 -4.57
CA ILE A 316 3.83 3.24 -3.61
C ILE A 316 5.26 3.70 -3.90
N CYS A 317 6.15 2.79 -4.30
CA CYS A 317 7.59 3.01 -4.31
C CYS A 317 8.11 3.80 -5.52
N ALA A 318 7.36 3.77 -6.65
CA ALA A 318 7.77 4.42 -7.90
C ALA A 318 7.80 5.95 -7.85
N PHE A 319 8.43 6.51 -8.88
CA PHE A 319 8.47 7.94 -9.23
C PHE A 319 9.20 8.84 -8.24
N GLY A 320 10.14 8.31 -7.45
CA GLY A 320 11.00 9.11 -6.56
C GLY A 320 10.82 8.85 -5.07
N ARG A 321 9.80 8.07 -4.66
CA ARG A 321 9.47 7.87 -3.24
C ARG A 321 10.63 7.35 -2.38
N LEU A 322 11.50 6.53 -2.96
CA LEU A 322 12.65 5.94 -2.28
C LEU A 322 13.99 6.60 -2.64
N GLY A 323 13.97 7.76 -3.31
CA GLY A 323 15.18 8.44 -3.78
C GLY A 323 15.76 7.85 -5.07
N THR A 324 15.04 6.94 -5.71
CA THR A 324 15.28 6.43 -7.07
C THR A 324 13.98 6.53 -7.87
N MET A 325 14.03 6.47 -9.20
CA MET A 325 12.82 6.55 -10.02
C MET A 325 11.88 5.38 -9.69
N PHE A 326 12.42 4.17 -9.49
CA PHE A 326 11.69 2.99 -9.06
C PHE A 326 12.39 2.34 -7.85
N GLY A 327 11.63 1.69 -6.99
CA GLY A 327 12.16 0.91 -5.88
C GLY A 327 12.98 -0.30 -6.36
N CYS A 328 12.67 -0.81 -7.55
CA CYS A 328 13.45 -1.85 -8.23
C CYS A 328 14.90 -1.41 -8.45
N ASP A 329 15.15 -0.15 -8.78
CA ASP A 329 16.53 0.39 -8.96
C ASP A 329 17.30 0.35 -7.64
N ARG A 330 16.62 0.70 -6.53
CA ARG A 330 17.23 0.75 -5.20
C ARG A 330 17.69 -0.61 -4.69
N TYR A 331 16.89 -1.65 -4.95
CA TYR A 331 17.11 -3.01 -4.42
C TYR A 331 17.58 -3.99 -5.50
N ASN A 332 17.95 -3.51 -6.69
CA ASN A 332 18.36 -4.33 -7.85
C ASN A 332 17.36 -5.46 -8.17
N ILE A 333 16.06 -5.15 -8.13
CA ILE A 333 14.99 -6.08 -8.46
C ILE A 333 14.84 -6.14 -9.97
N LYS A 334 14.78 -7.36 -10.54
CA LYS A 334 14.62 -7.63 -11.99
C LYS A 334 13.28 -8.34 -12.23
N PRO A 335 12.16 -7.63 -12.19
CA PRO A 335 10.84 -8.23 -12.22
C PRO A 335 10.41 -8.67 -13.62
N ASP A 336 9.49 -9.64 -13.69
CA ASP A 336 8.83 -10.06 -14.94
C ASP A 336 7.60 -9.17 -15.21
N LEU A 337 6.92 -8.72 -14.16
CA LEU A 337 5.81 -7.77 -14.21
C LEU A 337 5.97 -6.69 -13.14
N VAL A 338 5.44 -5.48 -13.42
CA VAL A 338 5.47 -4.34 -12.49
C VAL A 338 4.10 -3.70 -12.43
N SER A 339 3.56 -3.45 -11.24
CA SER A 339 2.37 -2.62 -11.06
C SER A 339 2.72 -1.18 -10.70
N LEU A 340 2.06 -0.24 -11.35
CA LEU A 340 2.19 1.20 -11.16
C LEU A 340 0.81 1.84 -10.93
N ALA A 341 0.74 2.87 -10.08
CA ALA A 341 -0.45 3.71 -9.89
C ALA A 341 -0.06 4.99 -9.13
N LYS A 342 -0.98 5.58 -8.36
CA LYS A 342 -0.75 6.68 -7.41
C LYS A 342 0.03 7.86 -8.00
N ALA A 343 1.33 7.95 -7.70
CA ALA A 343 2.20 9.01 -8.21
C ALA A 343 2.30 9.04 -9.73
N LEU A 344 1.86 7.99 -10.45
CA LEU A 344 1.80 7.97 -11.90
C LEU A 344 1.06 9.18 -12.49
N SER A 345 -0.01 9.63 -11.83
CA SER A 345 -0.76 10.86 -12.18
C SER A 345 -0.76 11.88 -11.05
N SER A 346 0.07 11.69 -10.01
CA SER A 346 -0.05 12.45 -8.74
C SER A 346 -1.49 12.43 -8.16
N SER A 347 -2.26 11.37 -8.46
CA SER A 347 -3.67 11.19 -8.09
C SER A 347 -4.65 12.27 -8.58
N TYR A 348 -4.27 13.12 -9.55
CA TYR A 348 -5.20 14.05 -10.18
C TYR A 348 -6.31 13.33 -10.94
N LEU A 349 -5.97 12.19 -11.57
CA LEU A 349 -6.95 11.29 -12.17
C LEU A 349 -6.59 9.82 -11.86
N PRO A 350 -7.59 8.93 -11.70
CA PRO A 350 -7.35 7.54 -11.41
C PRO A 350 -6.74 6.81 -12.61
N ILE A 351 -5.55 6.24 -12.42
CA ILE A 351 -4.85 5.43 -13.42
C ILE A 351 -3.92 4.43 -12.73
N GLY A 352 -3.71 3.29 -13.35
CA GLY A 352 -2.66 2.33 -13.07
C GLY A 352 -2.10 1.75 -14.35
N ALA A 353 -0.98 1.07 -14.25
CA ALA A 353 -0.36 0.36 -15.35
C ALA A 353 0.31 -0.93 -14.88
N VAL A 354 0.37 -1.91 -15.77
CA VAL A 354 1.18 -3.11 -15.63
C VAL A 354 2.24 -3.08 -16.73
N LEU A 355 3.53 -3.11 -16.36
CA LEU A 355 4.62 -3.33 -17.29
C LEU A 355 4.91 -4.82 -17.38
N VAL A 356 5.16 -5.31 -18.59
CA VAL A 356 5.33 -6.73 -18.90
C VAL A 356 6.66 -6.95 -19.59
N SER A 357 7.43 -7.94 -19.11
CA SER A 357 8.72 -8.31 -19.70
C SER A 357 8.57 -8.87 -21.13
N PRO A 358 9.67 -8.85 -21.94
CA PRO A 358 9.65 -9.40 -23.29
C PRO A 358 9.21 -10.86 -23.33
N GLU A 359 9.68 -11.69 -22.41
CA GLU A 359 9.42 -13.12 -22.37
C GLU A 359 7.94 -13.42 -22.11
N VAL A 360 7.34 -12.74 -21.13
CA VAL A 360 5.91 -12.88 -20.82
C VAL A 360 5.06 -12.31 -21.96
N SER A 361 5.45 -11.16 -22.49
CA SER A 361 4.75 -10.49 -23.59
C SER A 361 4.71 -11.33 -24.86
N GLU A 362 5.81 -11.98 -25.23
CA GLU A 362 5.90 -12.80 -26.44
C GLU A 362 4.98 -14.03 -26.37
N VAL A 363 4.93 -14.69 -25.22
CA VAL A 363 4.03 -15.84 -25.02
C VAL A 363 2.56 -15.40 -25.11
N ILE A 364 2.20 -14.27 -24.46
CA ILE A 364 0.83 -13.73 -24.54
C ILE A 364 0.49 -13.35 -25.98
N HIS A 365 1.40 -12.70 -26.69
CA HIS A 365 1.21 -12.29 -28.09
C HIS A 365 0.96 -13.51 -28.98
N THR A 366 1.86 -14.49 -28.93
CA THR A 366 1.76 -15.73 -29.73
C THR A 366 0.46 -16.48 -29.44
N GLN A 367 0.05 -16.60 -28.19
CA GLN A 367 -1.18 -17.31 -27.84
C GLN A 367 -2.42 -16.53 -28.24
N SER A 368 -2.44 -15.19 -28.10
CA SER A 368 -3.56 -14.35 -28.52
C SER A 368 -3.78 -14.37 -30.04
N ASN A 369 -2.70 -14.48 -30.82
CA ASN A 369 -2.79 -14.66 -32.26
C ASN A 369 -3.47 -15.99 -32.63
N LYS A 370 -3.14 -17.09 -31.92
CA LYS A 370 -3.80 -18.39 -32.12
C LYS A 370 -5.29 -18.37 -31.77
N LEU A 371 -5.66 -17.64 -30.72
CA LEU A 371 -7.04 -17.50 -30.26
C LEU A 371 -7.84 -16.43 -31.03
N GLY A 372 -7.15 -15.58 -31.81
CA GLY A 372 -7.75 -14.45 -32.53
C GLY A 372 -8.09 -13.25 -31.64
N ILE A 373 -7.88 -13.34 -30.32
CA ILE A 373 -8.17 -12.27 -29.36
C ILE A 373 -7.41 -12.46 -28.06
N PHE A 374 -7.03 -11.32 -27.43
CA PHE A 374 -6.63 -11.25 -26.02
C PHE A 374 -7.81 -10.74 -25.19
N SER A 375 -8.55 -11.67 -24.56
CA SER A 375 -9.82 -11.38 -23.89
C SER A 375 -9.64 -10.81 -22.48
N HIS A 376 -8.95 -9.69 -22.35
CA HIS A 376 -8.83 -8.94 -21.09
C HIS A 376 -8.75 -7.44 -21.33
N GLY A 377 -9.45 -6.65 -20.52
CA GLY A 377 -9.45 -5.19 -20.55
C GLY A 377 -10.57 -4.62 -19.69
N PHE A 378 -10.45 -3.34 -19.39
CA PHE A 378 -11.45 -2.54 -18.68
C PHE A 378 -11.98 -1.46 -19.63
N THR A 379 -13.22 -1.02 -19.43
CA THR A 379 -13.81 0.06 -20.24
C THR A 379 -12.90 1.28 -20.35
N TYR A 380 -12.24 1.64 -19.25
CA TYR A 380 -11.37 2.82 -19.15
C TYR A 380 -9.87 2.50 -19.31
N SER A 381 -9.49 1.31 -19.77
CA SER A 381 -8.08 1.01 -20.08
C SER A 381 -7.51 2.01 -21.09
N GLY A 382 -6.48 2.75 -20.68
CA GLY A 382 -5.86 3.77 -21.54
C GLY A 382 -6.75 5.00 -21.80
N HIS A 383 -7.59 5.39 -20.82
CA HIS A 383 -8.42 6.58 -20.90
C HIS A 383 -7.59 7.79 -21.31
N PRO A 384 -7.92 8.50 -22.42
CA PRO A 384 -7.04 9.51 -22.99
C PRO A 384 -6.73 10.66 -22.03
N THR A 385 -7.70 11.11 -21.23
CA THR A 385 -7.49 12.21 -20.28
C THR A 385 -6.58 11.80 -19.14
N THR A 386 -6.75 10.60 -18.59
CA THR A 386 -5.88 10.11 -17.52
C THR A 386 -4.46 9.88 -18.01
N CYS A 387 -4.29 9.37 -19.24
CA CYS A 387 -2.98 9.20 -19.85
C CYS A 387 -2.30 10.55 -20.11
N ALA A 388 -3.01 11.56 -20.58
CA ALA A 388 -2.46 12.89 -20.80
C ALA A 388 -1.97 13.54 -19.50
N VAL A 389 -2.72 13.42 -18.42
CA VAL A 389 -2.32 13.90 -17.09
C VAL A 389 -1.10 13.13 -16.57
N ALA A 390 -1.06 11.81 -16.75
CA ALA A 390 0.09 11.00 -16.35
C ALA A 390 1.36 11.38 -17.13
N ILE A 391 1.28 11.60 -18.45
CA ILE A 391 2.40 12.08 -19.27
C ILE A 391 2.92 13.40 -18.71
N GLU A 392 2.02 14.34 -18.40
CA GLU A 392 2.43 15.63 -17.87
C GLU A 392 3.08 15.50 -16.48
N ALA A 393 2.58 14.61 -15.61
CA ALA A 393 3.22 14.30 -14.34
C ALA A 393 4.65 13.76 -14.54
N LEU A 394 4.86 12.83 -15.47
CA LEU A 394 6.19 12.29 -15.79
C LEU A 394 7.15 13.37 -16.33
N LYS A 395 6.65 14.31 -17.15
CA LYS A 395 7.43 15.47 -17.62
C LYS A 395 7.85 16.35 -16.44
N ILE A 396 6.92 16.68 -15.54
CA ILE A 396 7.23 17.49 -14.35
C ILE A 396 8.29 16.80 -13.49
N TYR A 397 8.20 15.47 -13.28
CA TYR A 397 9.22 14.74 -12.52
C TYR A 397 10.60 14.85 -13.12
N LYS A 398 10.73 14.75 -14.44
CA LYS A 398 11.99 14.92 -15.18
C LYS A 398 12.50 16.36 -15.12
N GLU A 399 11.68 17.34 -15.50
CA GLU A 399 12.04 18.75 -15.63
C GLU A 399 12.44 19.39 -14.28
N ARG A 400 11.74 19.02 -13.20
CA ARG A 400 12.04 19.51 -11.85
C ARG A 400 13.06 18.66 -11.12
N ASN A 401 13.62 17.61 -11.72
CA ASN A 401 14.53 16.66 -11.06
C ASN A 401 14.01 16.18 -9.70
N ILE A 402 12.78 15.70 -9.66
CA ILE A 402 12.07 15.36 -8.41
C ILE A 402 12.85 14.34 -7.57
N VAL A 403 13.50 13.35 -8.19
CA VAL A 403 14.32 12.36 -7.48
C VAL A 403 15.46 13.04 -6.70
N ASP A 404 16.15 14.01 -7.32
CA ASP A 404 17.22 14.76 -6.66
C ASP A 404 16.68 15.65 -5.54
N GLN A 405 15.50 16.27 -5.73
CA GLN A 405 14.86 17.05 -4.67
C GLN A 405 14.52 16.18 -3.47
N VAL A 406 13.95 14.98 -3.70
CA VAL A 406 13.66 14.00 -2.64
C VAL A 406 14.95 13.61 -1.91
N ASN A 407 16.03 13.31 -2.63
CA ASN A 407 17.32 12.95 -2.03
C ASN A 407 17.94 14.07 -1.20
N LYS A 408 17.73 15.34 -1.60
CA LYS A 408 18.22 16.50 -0.84
C LYS A 408 17.42 16.76 0.43
N ILE A 409 16.10 16.58 0.40
CA ILE A 409 15.22 16.88 1.53
C ILE A 409 15.11 15.71 2.55
N ALA A 410 15.27 14.48 2.09
CA ALA A 410 15.08 13.28 2.91
C ALA A 410 15.97 13.26 4.16
N PRO A 411 17.28 13.61 4.13
CA PRO A 411 18.11 13.65 5.34
C PRO A 411 17.55 14.59 6.41
N ARG A 412 17.13 15.81 6.04
CA ARG A 412 16.53 16.77 6.98
C ARG A 412 15.31 16.19 7.70
N PHE A 413 14.44 15.53 6.95
CA PHE A 413 13.26 14.87 7.50
C PHE A 413 13.64 13.70 8.41
N GLN A 414 14.57 12.85 7.97
CA GLN A 414 15.03 11.68 8.72
C GLN A 414 15.70 12.06 10.03
N ASP A 415 16.66 12.98 9.99
CA ASP A 415 17.45 13.38 11.15
C ASP A 415 16.57 14.13 12.15
N GLY A 416 15.69 15.00 11.65
CA GLY A 416 14.74 15.71 12.50
C GLY A 416 13.80 14.79 13.27
N ILE A 417 13.37 13.68 12.67
CA ILE A 417 12.53 12.71 13.35
C ILE A 417 13.35 11.78 14.24
N LYS A 418 14.55 11.35 13.82
CA LYS A 418 15.45 10.54 14.65
C LYS A 418 15.87 11.22 15.95
N ALA A 419 15.89 12.55 15.99
CA ALA A 419 16.16 13.32 17.21
C ALA A 419 15.19 13.01 18.36
N PHE A 420 14.05 12.38 18.08
CA PHE A 420 13.07 11.95 19.11
C PHE A 420 13.18 10.45 19.47
N SER A 421 14.15 9.72 18.95
CA SER A 421 14.25 8.26 19.13
C SER A 421 14.46 7.81 20.59
N ASP A 422 14.97 8.69 21.46
CA ASP A 422 15.18 8.43 22.89
C ASP A 422 13.88 8.50 23.71
N SER A 423 12.75 8.85 23.10
CA SER A 423 11.46 8.88 23.78
C SER A 423 11.08 7.49 24.29
N PRO A 424 10.66 7.35 25.57
CA PRO A 424 10.32 6.06 26.19
C PRO A 424 9.08 5.39 25.57
N ILE A 425 8.36 6.09 24.70
CA ILE A 425 7.20 5.54 24.01
C ILE A 425 7.47 5.17 22.55
N ILE A 426 8.66 5.46 22.03
CA ILE A 426 9.09 5.07 20.67
C ILE A 426 9.87 3.75 20.74
N GLY A 427 9.51 2.79 19.90
CA GLY A 427 10.20 1.50 19.76
C GLY A 427 11.20 1.49 18.61
N GLU A 428 10.77 1.90 17.42
CA GLU A 428 11.61 1.93 16.22
C GLU A 428 11.30 3.15 15.36
N THR A 429 12.34 3.71 14.74
CA THR A 429 12.23 4.76 13.72
C THR A 429 12.92 4.29 12.45
N THR A 430 12.21 4.24 11.33
CA THR A 430 12.79 3.92 10.02
C THR A 430 13.10 5.18 9.22
N SER A 431 14.00 5.07 8.24
CA SER A 431 14.50 6.21 7.47
C SER A 431 14.22 6.06 5.97
N HIS A 432 13.73 7.13 5.37
CA HIS A 432 13.68 7.58 3.96
C HIS A 432 12.61 8.68 3.89
N LEU A 433 12.19 9.16 2.70
CA LEU A 433 11.04 10.10 2.63
C LEU A 433 9.69 9.37 2.95
N MET A 434 9.75 8.14 3.39
CA MET A 434 8.69 7.42 4.12
C MET A 434 9.24 7.02 5.48
N ILE A 435 8.59 7.48 6.54
CA ILE A 435 9.01 7.20 7.91
C ILE A 435 7.91 6.47 8.66
N ARG A 436 8.31 5.52 9.48
CA ARG A 436 7.48 4.83 10.45
C ARG A 436 8.02 5.06 11.85
N PHE A 437 7.09 5.19 12.80
CA PHE A 437 7.37 5.03 14.22
C PHE A 437 6.51 3.90 14.77
N LEU A 438 7.11 3.08 15.58
CA LEU A 438 6.41 2.16 16.45
C LEU A 438 6.24 2.84 17.82
N LEU A 439 4.99 3.07 18.19
CA LEU A 439 4.66 3.51 19.55
C LEU A 439 4.25 2.31 20.39
N ASN A 440 4.61 2.32 21.67
CA ASN A 440 4.34 1.21 22.59
C ASN A 440 2.83 1.04 22.85
N GLY A 441 2.13 0.52 21.86
CA GLY A 441 0.71 0.18 21.89
C GLY A 441 -0.19 1.01 20.96
N ALA A 442 -1.18 0.36 20.37
CA ALA A 442 -2.10 0.95 19.38
C ALA A 442 -2.88 2.16 19.92
N ARG A 443 -3.24 2.17 21.21
CA ARG A 443 -3.91 3.30 21.85
C ARG A 443 -3.00 4.53 21.95
N VAL A 444 -1.70 4.34 22.18
CA VAL A 444 -0.70 5.42 22.22
C VAL A 444 -0.59 6.04 20.83
N ALA A 445 -0.50 5.21 19.78
CA ALA A 445 -0.44 5.68 18.41
C ALA A 445 -1.70 6.44 17.98
N ALA A 446 -2.89 5.97 18.37
CA ALA A 446 -4.15 6.67 18.08
C ALA A 446 -4.20 8.04 18.75
N TYR A 447 -3.78 8.14 20.01
CA TYR A 447 -3.71 9.42 20.72
C TYR A 447 -2.71 10.38 20.07
N PHE A 448 -1.52 9.88 19.73
CA PHE A 448 -0.50 10.67 19.02
C PHE A 448 -1.04 11.21 17.68
N GLY A 449 -1.71 10.38 16.88
CA GLY A 449 -2.31 10.80 15.61
C GLY A 449 -3.35 11.92 15.80
N ALA A 450 -4.19 11.81 16.84
CA ALA A 450 -5.15 12.86 17.20
C ALA A 450 -4.46 14.17 17.65
N GLN A 451 -3.31 14.08 18.34
CA GLN A 451 -2.53 15.30 18.68
C GLN A 451 -1.89 15.92 17.42
N CYS A 452 -1.41 15.12 16.47
CA CYS A 452 -0.92 15.64 15.18
C CYS A 452 -2.04 16.41 14.46
N GLU A 453 -3.23 15.85 14.33
CA GLU A 453 -4.39 16.50 13.70
C GLU A 453 -4.78 17.79 14.44
N LYS A 454 -4.81 17.76 15.78
CA LYS A 454 -5.05 18.94 16.62
C LYS A 454 -4.03 20.05 16.36
N HIS A 455 -2.78 19.72 16.06
CA HIS A 455 -1.73 20.69 15.74
C HIS A 455 -1.61 21.02 14.24
N GLY A 456 -2.54 20.54 13.41
CA GLY A 456 -2.60 20.87 11.98
C GLY A 456 -1.72 20.00 11.10
N MET A 457 -1.53 18.72 11.44
CA MET A 457 -0.81 17.75 10.59
C MET A 457 -1.58 16.45 10.48
N LEU A 458 -1.76 15.94 9.26
CA LEU A 458 -2.40 14.66 9.01
C LEU A 458 -1.33 13.57 8.83
N VAL A 459 -1.45 12.50 9.63
CA VAL A 459 -0.60 11.32 9.59
C VAL A 459 -1.45 10.06 9.49
N ARG A 460 -0.87 8.93 9.06
CA ARG A 460 -1.58 7.66 9.12
C ARG A 460 -1.23 6.88 10.38
N VAL A 461 -2.27 6.49 11.09
CA VAL A 461 -2.18 5.56 12.22
C VAL A 461 -2.66 4.16 11.77
N ALA A 462 -1.89 3.13 12.04
CA ALA A 462 -2.29 1.74 11.81
C ALA A 462 -1.73 0.84 12.93
N GLY A 463 -2.59 0.43 13.85
CA GLY A 463 -2.16 -0.28 15.05
C GLY A 463 -1.23 0.58 15.91
N ASP A 464 -0.02 0.11 16.13
CA ASP A 464 1.05 0.81 16.85
C ASP A 464 1.97 1.66 15.94
N ASN A 465 1.66 1.72 14.64
CA ASN A 465 2.48 2.43 13.66
C ASN A 465 1.92 3.82 13.38
N ILE A 466 2.81 4.79 13.31
CA ILE A 466 2.59 6.10 12.69
C ILE A 466 3.40 6.16 11.41
N MET A 467 2.73 6.49 10.32
CA MET A 467 3.36 6.55 9.00
C MET A 467 3.23 7.96 8.42
N MET A 468 4.34 8.45 7.90
CA MET A 468 4.43 9.74 7.21
C MET A 468 5.14 9.54 5.86
N SER A 469 4.69 10.24 4.86
CA SER A 469 5.18 10.17 3.49
C SER A 469 4.72 11.42 2.73
N PRO A 470 5.30 12.58 3.02
CA PRO A 470 4.84 13.85 2.48
C PRO A 470 4.96 13.91 0.95
N PRO A 471 4.33 14.89 0.28
CA PRO A 471 4.54 15.16 -1.14
C PRO A 471 6.02 15.34 -1.47
N PHE A 472 6.44 14.99 -2.69
CA PHE A 472 7.84 15.11 -3.11
C PHE A 472 8.32 16.57 -3.17
N ILE A 473 7.39 17.48 -3.32
CA ILE A 473 7.62 18.93 -3.42
C ILE A 473 7.74 19.62 -2.06
N ILE A 474 7.66 18.88 -0.95
CA ILE A 474 7.75 19.47 0.39
C ILE A 474 9.04 20.29 0.55
N SER A 475 8.89 21.53 1.00
CA SER A 475 10.02 22.44 1.20
C SER A 475 10.74 22.20 2.53
N PRO A 476 11.99 22.68 2.69
CA PRO A 476 12.70 22.62 3.97
C PRO A 476 11.95 23.23 5.13
N GLY A 477 11.25 24.36 4.91
CA GLY A 477 10.44 25.00 5.95
C GLY A 477 9.24 24.16 6.37
N GLU A 478 8.56 23.51 5.43
CA GLU A 478 7.47 22.59 5.70
C GLU A 478 7.94 21.31 6.42
N VAL A 479 9.15 20.83 6.14
CA VAL A 479 9.76 19.74 6.92
C VAL A 479 10.02 20.16 8.36
N ASP A 480 10.50 21.40 8.60
CA ASP A 480 10.71 21.92 9.95
C ASP A 480 9.37 22.09 10.70
N GLU A 481 8.33 22.55 10.02
CA GLU A 481 6.96 22.60 10.56
C GLU A 481 6.47 21.20 10.95
N LEU A 482 6.65 20.20 10.09
CA LEU A 482 6.31 18.80 10.36
C LEU A 482 7.02 18.29 11.62
N ILE A 483 8.34 18.48 11.71
CA ILE A 483 9.16 18.07 12.86
C ILE A 483 8.71 18.77 14.14
N SER A 484 8.38 20.07 14.07
CA SER A 484 7.86 20.84 15.20
C SER A 484 6.53 20.31 15.71
N ILE A 485 5.58 20.04 14.80
CA ILE A 485 4.26 19.49 15.15
C ILE A 485 4.43 18.09 15.74
N TYR A 486 5.29 17.26 15.13
CA TYR A 486 5.62 15.94 15.64
C TYR A 486 6.11 15.99 17.09
N GLY A 487 7.08 16.86 17.39
CA GLY A 487 7.64 17.01 18.73
C GLY A 487 6.60 17.46 19.78
N LYS A 488 5.68 18.38 19.40
CA LYS A 488 4.57 18.81 20.27
C LYS A 488 3.62 17.66 20.56
N ALA A 489 3.19 16.93 19.53
CA ALA A 489 2.29 15.78 19.65
C ALA A 489 2.91 14.66 20.50
N LEU A 490 4.22 14.40 20.32
CA LEU A 490 4.95 13.41 21.11
C LEU A 490 4.97 13.78 22.59
N LYS A 491 5.33 15.01 22.92
CA LYS A 491 5.38 15.52 24.30
C LYS A 491 4.02 15.44 25.02
N GLU A 492 2.93 15.81 24.32
CA GLU A 492 1.58 15.66 24.85
C GLU A 492 1.22 14.19 25.08
N THR A 493 1.65 13.31 24.20
CA THR A 493 1.41 11.87 24.30
C THR A 493 2.20 11.24 25.46
N GLU A 494 3.46 11.60 25.62
CA GLU A 494 4.29 11.17 26.77
C GLU A 494 3.66 11.56 28.11
N LYS A 495 3.25 12.82 28.23
CA LYS A 495 2.55 13.32 29.41
C LYS A 495 1.32 12.49 29.72
N LYS A 496 0.49 12.22 28.69
CA LYS A 496 -0.73 11.41 28.85
C LYS A 496 -0.43 9.98 29.29
N VAL A 497 0.60 9.36 28.73
CA VAL A 497 1.04 8.02 29.14
C VAL A 497 1.52 8.00 30.59
N GLN A 498 2.26 9.02 31.05
CA GLN A 498 2.70 9.15 32.44
C GLN A 498 1.52 9.32 33.40
N GLU A 499 0.56 10.19 33.07
CA GLU A 499 -0.67 10.37 33.87
C GLU A 499 -1.41 9.05 34.06
N LEU A 500 -1.57 8.26 33.00
CA LEU A 500 -2.26 6.97 33.05
C LEU A 500 -1.49 5.91 33.84
N LYS A 501 -0.16 5.93 33.78
CA LYS A 501 0.67 5.04 34.60
C LYS A 501 0.58 5.38 36.09
N SER A 502 0.51 6.66 36.45
CA SER A 502 0.37 7.11 37.83
C SER A 502 -1.00 6.78 38.45
N GLN A 503 -2.06 6.80 37.62
CA GLN A 503 -3.42 6.42 38.07
C GLN A 503 -3.63 4.91 38.27
N ARG A 504 -2.69 4.07 37.80
CA ARG A 504 -2.75 2.60 37.94
C ARG A 504 -1.91 2.07 39.12
N LYS A 505 -1.13 2.95 39.75
CA LYS A 505 -0.44 2.68 41.01
C LYS A 505 -1.30 3.09 42.21
#